data_ffaea8887ba12c01be98410a15630de5
#
_entry.id   ffaea8887ba12c01be98410a15630de5
#
_cell.length_a   1.000
_cell.length_b   1.000
_cell.length_c   1.000
_cell.angle_alpha   90.00
_cell.angle_beta   90.00
_cell.angle_gamma   90.00
#
_symmetry.space_group_name_H-M   'P 1'
#
loop_
_entity.id
_entity.type
_entity.pdbx_description
1 polymer ?
#
loop_
_entity_poly.entity_id
_entity_poly.type
_entity_poly.pdbx_seq_one_letter_code
_entity_poly.pdbx_strand_id
1 'polypeptide(L)'
;MNLDLVIFDMDGVIFDSEKVYFEANQIAADKLGMDYSLAYYKQFIGAGTDAMREQMIEDYGGDAQLIDDFLRISEENVHPLVEAGELKLKPGFVELSQYLQANDIPYTLASSNYKSEIEFFLEYTDVDPAAFKTIISADDVAEAKPAPDIFNKAWKKSGAPAKEKTIVIEDSFNGIKAANNADIPVIMVPDIIQPTEEQRKTTVAVLDDLISVREYLKNNY
;
A
#
# COMPACT_ATOMS: atom_id res chain seq x y z
N MET A 1 -15.67 -12.21 18.58
CA MET A 1 -14.56 -11.60 19.37
C MET A 1 -14.53 -10.14 18.98
N ASN A 2 -14.36 -9.16 19.89
CA ASN A 2 -14.37 -7.75 19.47
C ASN A 2 -13.02 -7.38 18.87
N LEU A 3 -13.03 -6.68 17.73
CA LEU A 3 -11.86 -6.10 17.10
C LEU A 3 -11.48 -4.80 17.81
N ASP A 4 -10.22 -4.62 18.15
CA ASP A 4 -9.73 -3.46 18.92
C ASP A 4 -8.92 -2.47 18.05
N LEU A 5 -8.42 -2.91 16.87
CA LEU A 5 -7.63 -2.07 15.97
C LEU A 5 -7.63 -2.63 14.53
N VAL A 6 -7.73 -1.73 13.55
CA VAL A 6 -7.40 -2.03 12.14
C VAL A 6 -6.19 -1.19 11.73
N ILE A 7 -5.22 -1.81 11.06
CA ILE A 7 -4.06 -1.12 10.48
C ILE A 7 -4.15 -1.28 8.96
N PHE A 8 -4.33 -0.17 8.26
CA PHE A 8 -4.34 -0.14 6.81
C PHE A 8 -2.93 0.09 6.26
N ASP A 9 -2.55 -0.66 5.26
CA ASP A 9 -1.59 -0.16 4.28
C ASP A 9 -2.24 0.94 3.42
N MET A 10 -1.46 1.67 2.64
CA MET A 10 -1.93 2.79 1.84
C MET A 10 -2.10 2.44 0.36
N ASP A 11 -1.01 2.09 -0.29
CA ASP A 11 -0.95 1.85 -1.72
C ASP A 11 -1.63 0.53 -2.08
N GLY A 12 -2.50 0.52 -3.08
CA GLY A 12 -3.26 -0.68 -3.43
C GLY A 12 -4.35 -1.08 -2.42
N VAL A 13 -4.40 -0.46 -1.22
CA VAL A 13 -5.39 -0.73 -0.17
C VAL A 13 -6.36 0.43 0.02
N ILE A 14 -5.88 1.62 0.38
CA ILE A 14 -6.72 2.83 0.50
C ILE A 14 -6.84 3.51 -0.87
N PHE A 15 -5.72 3.65 -1.57
CA PHE A 15 -5.62 4.33 -2.85
C PHE A 15 -5.31 3.35 -3.99
N ASP A 16 -5.90 3.61 -5.16
CA ASP A 16 -5.58 2.97 -6.45
C ASP A 16 -4.32 3.62 -7.05
N SER A 17 -3.25 3.66 -6.25
CA SER A 17 -2.01 4.38 -6.54
C SER A 17 -1.12 3.67 -7.55
N GLU A 18 -1.19 2.35 -7.64
CA GLU A 18 -0.47 1.56 -8.63
C GLU A 18 -0.83 1.98 -10.07
N LYS A 19 -2.08 2.40 -10.28
CA LYS A 19 -2.52 2.95 -11.56
C LYS A 19 -1.85 4.28 -11.87
N VAL A 20 -1.70 5.15 -10.88
CA VAL A 20 -1.01 6.45 -11.02
C VAL A 20 0.47 6.23 -11.31
N TYR A 21 1.13 5.32 -10.58
CA TYR A 21 2.52 4.99 -10.81
C TYR A 21 2.75 4.38 -12.20
N PHE A 22 1.86 3.48 -12.63
CA PHE A 22 1.95 2.94 -13.99
C PHE A 22 1.81 4.03 -15.06
N GLU A 23 0.87 4.96 -14.90
CA GLU A 23 0.66 6.05 -15.85
C GLU A 23 1.85 7.02 -15.87
N ALA A 24 2.43 7.37 -14.72
CA ALA A 24 3.65 8.16 -14.63
C ALA A 24 4.84 7.47 -15.33
N ASN A 25 4.99 6.16 -15.13
CA ASN A 25 5.98 5.35 -15.82
C ASN A 25 5.75 5.32 -17.35
N GLN A 26 4.49 5.22 -17.79
CA GLN A 26 4.16 5.23 -19.22
C GLN A 26 4.51 6.58 -19.86
N ILE A 27 4.24 7.70 -19.18
CA ILE A 27 4.64 9.04 -19.65
C ILE A 27 6.15 9.13 -19.80
N ALA A 28 6.91 8.60 -18.83
CA ALA A 28 8.37 8.58 -18.90
C ALA A 28 8.88 7.72 -20.07
N ALA A 29 8.32 6.53 -20.24
CA ALA A 29 8.67 5.60 -21.30
C ALA A 29 8.38 6.18 -22.68
N ASP A 30 7.21 6.75 -22.89
CA ASP A 30 6.83 7.38 -24.16
C ASP A 30 7.76 8.54 -24.52
N LYS A 31 8.15 9.37 -23.54
CA LYS A 31 9.08 10.49 -23.73
C LYS A 31 10.49 10.04 -24.12
N LEU A 32 10.90 8.88 -23.62
CA LEU A 32 12.25 8.31 -23.87
C LEU A 32 12.25 7.30 -25.04
N GLY A 33 11.08 6.99 -25.61
CA GLY A 33 10.97 6.00 -26.69
C GLY A 33 11.22 4.57 -26.23
N MET A 34 10.93 4.27 -24.96
CA MET A 34 11.07 2.94 -24.36
C MET A 34 9.84 2.09 -24.62
N ASP A 35 10.03 0.79 -24.85
CA ASP A 35 8.92 -0.18 -24.89
C ASP A 35 8.57 -0.58 -23.43
N TYR A 36 7.48 -0.04 -22.93
CA TYR A 36 7.04 -0.24 -21.55
C TYR A 36 5.57 -0.66 -21.52
N SER A 37 5.25 -1.72 -20.83
CA SER A 37 3.90 -2.27 -20.79
C SER A 37 3.44 -2.55 -19.36
N LEU A 38 2.13 -2.67 -19.16
CA LEU A 38 1.59 -3.08 -17.86
C LEU A 38 2.10 -4.47 -17.42
N ALA A 39 2.35 -5.38 -18.39
CA ALA A 39 2.91 -6.70 -18.09
C ALA A 39 4.36 -6.60 -17.60
N TYR A 40 5.13 -5.65 -18.13
CA TYR A 40 6.48 -5.37 -17.67
C TYR A 40 6.47 -4.70 -16.29
N TYR A 41 5.61 -3.68 -16.09
CA TYR A 41 5.45 -3.02 -14.79
C TYR A 41 5.11 -3.97 -13.64
N LYS A 42 4.21 -4.94 -13.88
CA LYS A 42 3.79 -5.92 -12.87
C LYS A 42 4.94 -6.72 -12.25
N GLN A 43 6.07 -6.82 -12.92
CA GLN A 43 7.25 -7.54 -12.39
C GLN A 43 7.92 -6.79 -11.23
N PHE A 44 7.68 -5.48 -11.12
CA PHE A 44 8.34 -4.60 -10.14
C PHE A 44 7.45 -4.24 -8.95
N ILE A 45 6.16 -4.56 -8.99
CA ILE A 45 5.25 -4.26 -7.88
C ILE A 45 5.73 -4.95 -6.60
N GLY A 46 6.01 -4.14 -5.58
CA GLY A 46 6.55 -4.61 -4.30
C GLY A 46 8.05 -4.92 -4.28
N ALA A 47 8.77 -4.73 -5.38
CA ALA A 47 10.22 -4.97 -5.43
C ALA A 47 11.06 -3.82 -4.85
N GLY A 48 10.51 -2.61 -4.83
CA GLY A 48 11.23 -1.38 -4.47
C GLY A 48 12.03 -0.78 -5.64
N THR A 49 12.26 0.53 -5.56
CA THR A 49 12.83 1.31 -6.66
C THR A 49 14.23 0.85 -7.06
N ASP A 50 15.08 0.49 -6.10
CA ASP A 50 16.46 0.07 -6.38
C ASP A 50 16.49 -1.24 -7.18
N ALA A 51 15.70 -2.23 -6.78
CA ALA A 51 15.60 -3.51 -7.48
C ALA A 51 15.00 -3.34 -8.89
N MET A 52 13.98 -2.50 -9.03
CA MET A 52 13.40 -2.12 -10.32
C MET A 52 14.48 -1.48 -11.22
N ARG A 53 15.24 -0.52 -10.69
CA ARG A 53 16.30 0.16 -11.40
C ARG A 53 17.36 -0.82 -11.91
N GLU A 54 17.86 -1.70 -11.06
CA GLU A 54 18.89 -2.68 -11.44
C GLU A 54 18.40 -3.60 -12.56
N GLN A 55 17.20 -4.14 -12.45
CA GLN A 55 16.61 -5.02 -13.47
C GLN A 55 16.37 -4.27 -14.78
N MET A 56 15.85 -3.04 -14.73
CA MET A 56 15.63 -2.24 -15.94
C MET A 56 16.93 -1.91 -16.66
N ILE A 57 18.02 -1.62 -15.94
CA ILE A 57 19.33 -1.40 -16.57
C ILE A 57 19.75 -2.65 -17.36
N GLU A 58 19.59 -3.84 -16.80
CA GLU A 58 19.89 -5.09 -17.49
C GLU A 58 19.01 -5.30 -18.73
N ASP A 59 17.70 -5.11 -18.59
CA ASP A 59 16.70 -5.33 -19.65
C ASP A 59 16.85 -4.34 -20.83
N TYR A 60 17.30 -3.11 -20.55
CA TYR A 60 17.52 -2.06 -21.55
C TYR A 60 18.99 -1.91 -21.97
N GLY A 61 19.75 -3.01 -21.96
CA GLY A 61 21.09 -3.11 -22.56
C GLY A 61 22.22 -2.43 -21.78
N GLY A 62 22.05 -2.21 -20.49
CA GLY A 62 23.09 -1.65 -19.60
C GLY A 62 23.11 -0.12 -19.56
N ASP A 63 22.12 0.56 -20.13
CA ASP A 63 22.04 2.02 -20.16
C ASP A 63 21.48 2.58 -18.83
N ALA A 64 22.37 2.75 -17.85
CA ALA A 64 21.99 3.30 -16.55
C ALA A 64 21.46 4.73 -16.63
N GLN A 65 21.97 5.56 -17.58
CA GLN A 65 21.50 6.93 -17.72
C GLN A 65 20.06 7.00 -18.24
N LEU A 66 19.71 6.13 -19.19
CA LEU A 66 18.33 6.01 -19.68
C LEU A 66 17.38 5.68 -18.55
N ILE A 67 17.75 4.74 -17.68
CA ILE A 67 16.90 4.32 -16.57
C ILE A 67 16.81 5.40 -15.47
N ASP A 68 17.90 6.10 -15.17
CA ASP A 68 17.89 7.23 -14.24
C ASP A 68 16.98 8.37 -14.74
N ASP A 69 17.01 8.66 -16.04
CA ASP A 69 16.10 9.62 -16.67
C ASP A 69 14.65 9.14 -16.64
N PHE A 70 14.40 7.85 -16.88
CA PHE A 70 13.07 7.26 -16.77
C PHE A 70 12.48 7.42 -15.35
N LEU A 71 13.23 7.02 -14.32
CA LEU A 71 12.78 7.12 -12.93
C LEU A 71 12.51 8.58 -12.52
N ARG A 72 13.41 9.49 -12.88
CA ARG A 72 13.24 10.91 -12.60
C ARG A 72 11.99 11.49 -13.29
N ILE A 73 11.79 11.18 -14.58
CA ILE A 73 10.60 11.66 -15.31
C ILE A 73 9.32 11.05 -14.74
N SER A 74 9.35 9.77 -14.38
CA SER A 74 8.21 9.12 -13.73
C SER A 74 7.87 9.82 -12.42
N GLU A 75 8.84 10.02 -11.53
CA GLU A 75 8.65 10.71 -10.25
C GLU A 75 8.08 12.13 -10.44
N GLU A 76 8.61 12.89 -11.40
CA GLU A 76 8.13 14.24 -11.74
C GLU A 76 6.64 14.26 -12.21
N ASN A 77 6.09 13.14 -12.66
CA ASN A 77 4.72 13.04 -13.16
C ASN A 77 3.70 12.48 -12.15
N VAL A 78 4.12 11.88 -11.04
CA VAL A 78 3.21 11.35 -10.01
C VAL A 78 2.34 12.49 -9.43
N HIS A 79 2.95 13.54 -8.93
CA HIS A 79 2.22 14.66 -8.32
C HIS A 79 1.24 15.35 -9.30
N PRO A 80 1.63 15.70 -10.54
CA PRO A 80 0.69 16.23 -11.51
C PRO A 80 -0.53 15.34 -11.80
N LEU A 81 -0.36 14.01 -11.83
CA LEU A 81 -1.47 13.07 -11.99
C LEU A 81 -2.41 13.07 -10.78
N VAL A 82 -1.85 13.10 -9.56
CA VAL A 82 -2.63 13.19 -8.33
C VAL A 82 -3.41 14.52 -8.28
N GLU A 83 -2.78 15.65 -8.61
CA GLU A 83 -3.41 16.97 -8.71
C GLU A 83 -4.51 17.04 -9.77
N ALA A 84 -4.35 16.28 -10.86
CA ALA A 84 -5.38 16.13 -11.89
C ALA A 84 -6.56 15.24 -11.44
N GLY A 85 -6.47 14.63 -10.25
CA GLY A 85 -7.49 13.78 -9.67
C GLY A 85 -7.50 12.35 -10.21
N GLU A 86 -6.36 11.85 -10.71
CA GLU A 86 -6.24 10.45 -11.16
C GLU A 86 -6.11 9.47 -9.99
N LEU A 87 -5.63 9.93 -8.81
CA LEU A 87 -5.62 9.12 -7.60
C LEU A 87 -7.04 8.91 -7.07
N LYS A 88 -7.50 7.69 -7.04
CA LYS A 88 -8.85 7.31 -6.55
C LYS A 88 -8.75 6.47 -5.29
N LEU A 89 -9.82 6.50 -4.51
CA LEU A 89 -9.98 5.56 -3.41
C LEU A 89 -10.30 4.16 -3.94
N LYS A 90 -9.76 3.15 -3.28
CA LYS A 90 -10.13 1.76 -3.55
C LYS A 90 -11.61 1.53 -3.17
N PRO A 91 -12.33 0.70 -3.96
CA PRO A 91 -13.73 0.39 -3.69
C PRO A 91 -13.95 -0.13 -2.26
N GLY A 92 -14.88 0.48 -1.54
CA GLY A 92 -15.28 0.07 -0.20
C GLY A 92 -14.49 0.73 0.94
N PHE A 93 -13.49 1.58 0.68
CA PHE A 93 -12.76 2.26 1.76
C PHE A 93 -13.68 3.16 2.60
N VAL A 94 -14.53 3.95 1.94
CA VAL A 94 -15.47 4.85 2.63
C VAL A 94 -16.45 4.04 3.50
N GLU A 95 -17.02 2.98 2.95
CA GLU A 95 -17.97 2.13 3.66
C GLU A 95 -17.34 1.36 4.82
N LEU A 96 -16.08 0.92 4.66
CA LEU A 96 -15.34 0.26 5.74
C LEU A 96 -14.96 1.24 6.84
N SER A 97 -14.41 2.41 6.49
CA SER A 97 -14.02 3.44 7.48
C SER A 97 -15.23 3.95 8.28
N GLN A 98 -16.38 4.17 7.64
CA GLN A 98 -17.63 4.53 8.31
C GLN A 98 -18.12 3.42 9.25
N TYR A 99 -18.01 2.16 8.83
CA TYR A 99 -18.34 1.03 9.70
C TYR A 99 -17.44 0.97 10.93
N LEU A 100 -16.13 1.15 10.77
CA LEU A 100 -15.18 1.16 11.88
C LEU A 100 -15.49 2.29 12.87
N GLN A 101 -15.74 3.50 12.37
CA GLN A 101 -16.12 4.66 13.18
C GLN A 101 -17.43 4.44 13.94
N ALA A 102 -18.46 3.91 13.27
CA ALA A 102 -19.78 3.65 13.88
C ALA A 102 -19.75 2.58 14.97
N ASN A 103 -18.69 1.74 15.01
CA ASN A 103 -18.50 0.69 16.02
C ASN A 103 -17.36 1.01 17.00
N ASP A 104 -16.87 2.25 17.04
CA ASP A 104 -15.77 2.69 17.90
C ASP A 104 -14.49 1.85 17.73
N ILE A 105 -14.24 1.31 16.52
CA ILE A 105 -13.03 0.56 16.18
C ILE A 105 -11.99 1.54 15.61
N PRO A 106 -10.91 1.84 16.34
CA PRO A 106 -9.86 2.72 15.84
C PRO A 106 -9.13 2.09 14.66
N TYR A 107 -8.71 2.94 13.72
CA TYR A 107 -7.87 2.51 12.62
C TYR A 107 -6.67 3.43 12.41
N THR A 108 -5.62 2.89 11.84
CA THR A 108 -4.29 3.50 11.70
C THR A 108 -3.80 3.29 10.29
N LEU A 109 -3.06 4.24 9.74
CA LEU A 109 -2.36 4.11 8.47
C LEU A 109 -0.90 3.72 8.72
N ALA A 110 -0.36 2.77 7.95
CA ALA A 110 1.04 2.32 8.01
C ALA A 110 1.57 2.09 6.59
N SER A 111 2.22 3.10 6.02
CA SER A 111 2.70 3.10 4.63
C SER A 111 4.23 3.08 4.54
N SER A 112 4.76 2.40 3.51
CA SER A 112 6.18 2.45 3.13
C SER A 112 6.59 3.77 2.47
N ASN A 113 5.64 4.67 2.21
CA ASN A 113 5.93 6.00 1.68
C ASN A 113 6.47 6.92 2.76
N TYR A 114 7.20 7.95 2.33
CA TYR A 114 7.61 9.05 3.19
C TYR A 114 6.40 9.88 3.64
N LYS A 115 6.53 10.52 4.78
CA LYS A 115 5.46 11.32 5.36
C LYS A 115 4.94 12.41 4.41
N SER A 116 5.84 13.07 3.68
CA SER A 116 5.48 14.09 2.69
C SER A 116 4.55 13.56 1.59
N GLU A 117 4.78 12.33 1.12
CA GLU A 117 3.95 11.70 0.10
C GLU A 117 2.58 11.29 0.64
N ILE A 118 2.55 10.75 1.86
CA ILE A 118 1.28 10.42 2.54
C ILE A 118 0.44 11.69 2.73
N GLU A 119 1.04 12.79 3.22
CA GLU A 119 0.37 14.07 3.40
C GLU A 119 -0.16 14.62 2.07
N PHE A 120 0.63 14.52 1.01
CA PHE A 120 0.23 14.93 -0.33
C PHE A 120 -0.96 14.13 -0.86
N PHE A 121 -0.95 12.79 -0.76
CA PHE A 121 -2.07 11.96 -1.19
C PHE A 121 -3.35 12.25 -0.41
N LEU A 122 -3.22 12.49 0.90
CA LEU A 122 -4.37 12.83 1.74
C LEU A 122 -4.92 14.23 1.42
N GLU A 123 -4.08 15.20 1.04
CA GLU A 123 -4.49 16.57 0.67
C GLU A 123 -5.34 16.58 -0.61
N TYR A 124 -4.99 15.73 -1.60
CA TYR A 124 -5.67 15.68 -2.90
C TYR A 124 -6.78 14.62 -2.98
N THR A 125 -7.17 14.06 -1.84
CA THR A 125 -8.27 13.08 -1.75
C THR A 125 -9.24 13.45 -0.64
N ASP A 126 -10.45 12.88 -0.65
CA ASP A 126 -11.48 13.14 0.37
C ASP A 126 -11.26 12.32 1.67
N VAL A 127 -10.00 11.98 1.99
CA VAL A 127 -9.65 11.23 3.21
C VAL A 127 -9.20 12.20 4.31
N ASP A 128 -9.96 12.27 5.40
CA ASP A 128 -9.60 13.09 6.55
C ASP A 128 -8.45 12.44 7.36
N PRO A 129 -7.25 13.05 7.42
CA PRO A 129 -6.15 12.53 8.21
C PRO A 129 -6.48 12.37 9.70
N ALA A 130 -7.39 13.20 10.24
CA ALA A 130 -7.79 13.16 11.64
C ALA A 130 -8.66 11.93 11.98
N ALA A 131 -9.19 11.23 10.98
CA ALA A 131 -9.90 9.97 11.16
C ALA A 131 -9.00 8.82 11.58
N PHE A 132 -7.71 8.87 11.23
CA PHE A 132 -6.72 7.87 11.66
C PHE A 132 -6.25 8.14 13.09
N LYS A 133 -6.23 7.12 13.93
CA LYS A 133 -5.69 7.20 15.28
C LYS A 133 -4.21 7.59 15.28
N THR A 134 -3.45 7.11 14.31
CA THR A 134 -2.09 7.51 13.99
C THR A 134 -1.76 7.18 12.54
N ILE A 135 -0.78 7.88 11.98
CA ILE A 135 -0.20 7.64 10.66
C ILE A 135 1.28 7.32 10.88
N ILE A 136 1.74 6.23 10.32
CA ILE A 136 3.14 5.77 10.36
C ILE A 136 3.68 5.72 8.94
N SER A 137 4.83 6.33 8.73
CA SER A 137 5.52 6.46 7.45
C SER A 137 6.85 5.72 7.43
N ALA A 138 7.52 5.67 6.28
CA ALA A 138 8.89 5.18 6.17
C ALA A 138 9.87 5.93 7.07
N ASP A 139 9.67 7.25 7.27
CA ASP A 139 10.51 8.08 8.16
C ASP A 139 10.48 7.63 9.63
N ASP A 140 9.47 6.88 9.98
CA ASP A 140 9.20 6.47 11.35
C ASP A 140 9.93 5.19 11.77
N VAL A 141 10.50 4.44 10.85
CA VAL A 141 11.05 3.09 11.07
C VAL A 141 12.48 2.97 10.54
N ALA A 142 13.24 2.03 11.09
CA ALA A 142 14.60 1.78 10.65
C ALA A 142 14.66 0.85 9.44
N GLU A 143 13.77 -0.14 9.40
CA GLU A 143 13.71 -1.15 8.36
C GLU A 143 12.34 -1.16 7.66
N ALA A 144 12.38 -1.19 6.32
CA ALA A 144 11.18 -1.28 5.48
C ALA A 144 10.58 -2.69 5.50
N LYS A 145 9.30 -2.82 5.06
CA LYS A 145 8.68 -4.12 4.79
C LYS A 145 9.62 -4.97 3.90
N PRO A 146 9.88 -6.24 4.21
CA PRO A 146 9.12 -7.13 5.08
C PRO A 146 9.52 -7.13 6.56
N ALA A 147 10.36 -6.19 7.04
CA ALA A 147 10.59 -6.04 8.47
C ALA A 147 9.29 -5.63 9.19
N PRO A 148 9.07 -6.07 10.45
CA PRO A 148 7.81 -5.83 11.15
C PRO A 148 7.67 -4.42 11.72
N ASP A 149 8.68 -3.57 11.55
CA ASP A 149 8.86 -2.31 12.29
C ASP A 149 7.66 -1.37 12.14
N ILE A 150 7.16 -1.23 10.91
CA ILE A 150 6.08 -0.29 10.63
C ILE A 150 4.76 -0.72 11.31
N PHE A 151 4.41 -1.99 11.24
CA PHE A 151 3.19 -2.50 11.88
C PHE A 151 3.34 -2.57 13.40
N ASN A 152 4.51 -2.93 13.92
CA ASN A 152 4.79 -2.87 15.35
C ASN A 152 4.72 -1.44 15.88
N LYS A 153 5.19 -0.44 15.12
CA LYS A 153 5.11 0.96 15.52
C LYS A 153 3.67 1.47 15.49
N ALA A 154 2.92 1.16 14.42
CA ALA A 154 1.50 1.47 14.28
C ALA A 154 0.69 0.88 15.45
N TRP A 155 0.88 -0.39 15.74
CA TRP A 155 0.25 -1.09 16.86
C TRP A 155 0.57 -0.45 18.22
N LYS A 156 1.86 -0.18 18.49
CA LYS A 156 2.30 0.47 19.76
C LYS A 156 1.71 1.86 19.92
N LYS A 157 1.74 2.70 18.87
CA LYS A 157 1.18 4.05 18.88
C LYS A 157 -0.33 4.06 19.02
N SER A 158 -0.99 2.98 18.62
CA SER A 158 -2.44 2.82 18.75
C SER A 158 -2.89 2.26 20.11
N GLY A 159 -1.96 2.09 21.06
CA GLY A 159 -2.27 1.66 22.44
C GLY A 159 -1.98 0.20 22.70
N ALA A 160 -1.36 -0.51 21.76
CA ALA A 160 -0.91 -1.89 21.88
C ALA A 160 -2.02 -2.87 22.38
N PRO A 161 -3.19 -2.91 21.73
CA PRO A 161 -4.24 -3.87 22.09
C PRO A 161 -3.75 -5.31 21.87
N ALA A 162 -4.53 -6.31 22.26
CA ALA A 162 -4.18 -7.69 21.98
C ALA A 162 -3.97 -7.91 20.47
N LYS A 163 -2.87 -8.55 20.06
CA LYS A 163 -2.55 -8.72 18.63
C LYS A 163 -3.59 -9.54 17.89
N GLU A 164 -4.19 -10.54 18.54
CA GLU A 164 -5.29 -11.35 18.02
C GLU A 164 -6.61 -10.56 17.81
N LYS A 165 -6.67 -9.33 18.33
CA LYS A 165 -7.75 -8.37 18.13
C LYS A 165 -7.36 -7.19 17.25
N THR A 166 -6.22 -7.30 16.59
CA THR A 166 -5.70 -6.35 15.62
C THR A 166 -5.69 -7.01 14.26
N ILE A 167 -6.10 -6.30 13.21
CA ILE A 167 -6.05 -6.77 11.82
C ILE A 167 -5.24 -5.78 11.00
N VAL A 168 -4.29 -6.29 10.22
CA VAL A 168 -3.67 -5.56 9.12
C VAL A 168 -4.46 -5.81 7.84
N ILE A 169 -4.66 -4.79 7.00
CA ILE A 169 -5.21 -4.92 5.65
C ILE A 169 -4.10 -4.52 4.68
N GLU A 170 -3.78 -5.40 3.74
CA GLU A 170 -2.60 -5.33 2.88
C GLU A 170 -2.88 -5.98 1.51
N ASP A 171 -2.16 -5.54 0.48
CA ASP A 171 -2.24 -6.09 -0.88
C ASP A 171 -0.96 -6.80 -1.32
N SER A 172 0.18 -6.45 -0.71
CA SER A 172 1.51 -6.83 -1.16
C SER A 172 2.11 -8.03 -0.40
N PHE A 173 3.03 -8.75 -1.07
CA PHE A 173 3.77 -9.85 -0.43
C PHE A 173 4.64 -9.38 0.74
N ASN A 174 5.36 -8.26 0.56
CA ASN A 174 6.24 -7.73 1.59
C ASN A 174 5.46 -7.24 2.82
N GLY A 175 4.29 -6.63 2.60
CA GLY A 175 3.43 -6.19 3.70
C GLY A 175 2.79 -7.35 4.46
N ILE A 176 2.30 -8.38 3.77
CA ILE A 176 1.80 -9.60 4.41
C ILE A 176 2.90 -10.24 5.28
N LYS A 177 4.12 -10.33 4.75
CA LYS A 177 5.27 -10.87 5.49
C LYS A 177 5.63 -10.00 6.69
N ALA A 178 5.57 -8.67 6.55
CA ALA A 178 5.80 -7.74 7.66
C ALA A 178 4.75 -7.90 8.78
N ALA A 179 3.47 -8.06 8.43
CA ALA A 179 2.41 -8.31 9.40
C ALA A 179 2.60 -9.64 10.13
N ASN A 180 2.94 -10.71 9.40
CA ASN A 180 3.27 -12.01 10.00
C ASN A 180 4.50 -11.94 10.90
N ASN A 181 5.55 -11.23 10.51
CA ASN A 181 6.74 -11.01 11.32
C ASN A 181 6.43 -10.15 12.57
N ALA A 182 5.38 -9.35 12.52
CA ALA A 182 4.86 -8.61 13.66
C ALA A 182 3.91 -9.44 14.55
N ASP A 183 3.62 -10.70 14.22
CA ASP A 183 2.60 -11.55 14.84
C ASP A 183 1.20 -10.90 14.87
N ILE A 184 0.83 -10.14 13.83
CA ILE A 184 -0.48 -9.52 13.69
C ILE A 184 -1.23 -10.20 12.55
N PRO A 185 -2.47 -10.68 12.77
CA PRO A 185 -3.31 -11.23 11.73
C PRO A 185 -3.49 -10.27 10.55
N VAL A 186 -3.42 -10.77 9.32
CA VAL A 186 -3.51 -9.97 8.11
C VAL A 186 -4.58 -10.49 7.15
N ILE A 187 -5.40 -9.58 6.62
CA ILE A 187 -6.30 -9.81 5.49
C ILE A 187 -5.62 -9.27 4.24
N MET A 188 -5.56 -10.09 3.19
CA MET A 188 -5.11 -9.64 1.88
C MET A 188 -6.29 -9.15 1.04
N VAL A 189 -6.15 -7.96 0.47
CA VAL A 189 -7.03 -7.42 -0.57
C VAL A 189 -6.18 -7.23 -1.82
N PRO A 190 -6.16 -8.20 -2.75
CA PRO A 190 -5.30 -8.13 -3.93
C PRO A 190 -5.60 -6.91 -4.79
N ASP A 191 -4.57 -6.19 -5.19
CA ASP A 191 -4.67 -5.12 -6.18
C ASP A 191 -4.32 -5.68 -7.58
N ILE A 192 -3.20 -5.28 -8.17
CA ILE A 192 -2.80 -5.72 -9.53
C ILE A 192 -2.29 -7.18 -9.51
N ILE A 193 -1.67 -7.62 -8.41
CA ILE A 193 -1.07 -8.95 -8.29
C ILE A 193 -2.00 -9.90 -7.58
N GLN A 194 -2.19 -11.09 -8.18
CA GLN A 194 -2.98 -12.15 -7.58
C GLN A 194 -2.18 -12.90 -6.50
N PRO A 195 -2.82 -13.32 -5.39
CA PRO A 195 -2.15 -14.00 -4.30
C PRO A 195 -1.61 -15.37 -4.71
N THR A 196 -0.40 -15.65 -4.28
CA THR A 196 0.21 -16.97 -4.36
C THR A 196 -0.37 -17.93 -3.32
N GLU A 197 -0.11 -19.23 -3.46
CA GLU A 197 -0.48 -20.23 -2.44
C GLU A 197 0.17 -19.96 -1.05
N GLU A 198 1.36 -19.38 -1.04
CA GLU A 198 2.04 -19.00 0.21
C GLU A 198 1.30 -17.85 0.90
N GLN A 199 0.95 -16.79 0.17
CA GLN A 199 0.19 -15.67 0.71
C GLN A 199 -1.17 -16.12 1.26
N ARG A 200 -1.89 -16.99 0.54
CA ARG A 200 -3.17 -17.57 1.00
C ARG A 200 -3.05 -18.34 2.32
N LYS A 201 -1.91 -18.99 2.57
CA LYS A 201 -1.67 -19.76 3.81
C LYS A 201 -1.26 -18.91 5.00
N THR A 202 -0.73 -17.73 4.74
CA THR A 202 -0.19 -16.82 5.76
C THR A 202 -1.09 -15.62 6.04
N THR A 203 -2.28 -15.58 5.43
CA THR A 203 -3.32 -14.59 5.69
C THR A 203 -4.54 -15.24 6.35
N VAL A 204 -5.27 -14.49 7.15
CA VAL A 204 -6.53 -14.97 7.76
C VAL A 204 -7.67 -15.02 6.74
N ALA A 205 -7.61 -14.17 5.72
CA ALA A 205 -8.50 -14.17 4.58
C ALA A 205 -7.83 -13.49 3.37
N VAL A 206 -8.28 -13.86 2.16
CA VAL A 206 -8.04 -13.13 0.91
C VAL A 206 -9.40 -12.71 0.39
N LEU A 207 -9.64 -11.42 0.25
CA LEU A 207 -10.94 -10.83 -0.07
C LEU A 207 -10.80 -9.89 -1.28
N ASP A 208 -11.83 -9.80 -2.09
CA ASP A 208 -11.75 -9.11 -3.38
C ASP A 208 -11.69 -7.58 -3.27
N ASP A 209 -12.27 -7.01 -2.19
CA ASP A 209 -12.35 -5.56 -1.96
C ASP A 209 -12.60 -5.24 -0.48
N LEU A 210 -12.60 -3.94 -0.14
CA LEU A 210 -12.82 -3.48 1.22
C LEU A 210 -14.31 -3.58 1.66
N ILE A 211 -15.26 -3.74 0.75
CA ILE A 211 -16.64 -4.09 1.09
C ILE A 211 -16.69 -5.50 1.66
N SER A 212 -16.01 -6.42 1.00
CA SER A 212 -15.88 -7.82 1.47
C SER A 212 -15.13 -7.89 2.80
N VAL A 213 -14.11 -7.04 3.02
CA VAL A 213 -13.45 -6.90 4.33
C VAL A 213 -14.44 -6.46 5.40
N ARG A 214 -15.25 -5.42 5.15
CA ARG A 214 -16.28 -4.97 6.09
C ARG A 214 -17.23 -6.11 6.48
N GLU A 215 -17.72 -6.87 5.52
CA GLU A 215 -18.64 -7.99 5.80
C GLU A 215 -17.93 -9.12 6.54
N TYR A 216 -16.67 -9.38 6.23
CA TYR A 216 -15.84 -10.34 6.96
C TYR A 216 -15.68 -9.92 8.44
N LEU A 217 -15.35 -8.65 8.71
CA LEU A 217 -15.19 -8.15 10.07
C LEU A 217 -16.49 -8.23 10.86
N LYS A 218 -17.64 -7.87 10.28
CA LYS A 218 -18.96 -7.98 10.91
C LYS A 218 -19.31 -9.41 11.35
N ASN A 219 -18.87 -10.41 10.58
CA ASN A 219 -19.25 -11.80 10.80
C ASN A 219 -18.29 -12.54 11.75
N ASN A 220 -17.08 -12.04 11.98
CA ASN A 220 -16.05 -12.74 12.73
C ASN A 220 -15.61 -12.03 14.01
N TYR A 221 -15.92 -10.73 14.14
CA TYR A 221 -15.57 -9.89 15.29
C TYR A 221 -16.77 -9.18 15.85
#